data_8a3ce14d79106c788e055bf6dba5f3e9
#
_entry.id   8a3ce14d79106c788e055bf6dba5f3e9
#
_cell.length_a   1.000
_cell.length_b   1.000
_cell.length_c   1.000
_cell.angle_alpha   90.00
_cell.angle_beta   90.00
_cell.angle_gamma   90.00
#
_symmetry.space_group_name_H-M   'P 1'
#
loop_
_entity.id
_entity.type
_entity.pdbx_description
1 polymer ?
#
loop_
_entity_poly.entity_id
_entity_poly.type
_entity_poly.pdbx_seq_one_letter_code
_entity_poly.pdbx_strand_id
1 'polypeptide(L)'
;ASMQNGLAAAGDDVDLVLVHDAARALLPIEATRACVEAAARTGAALLAIPAPDTLKRAEGGLVTATVDRAGIWLAQTPQVIRRDLLQRAFAHAAATGFTGTDDVSLVEHLGEPVAIVPGAPTNLKITHPEDLPLAATILASQP
;
A
#
# COMPACT_ATOMS: atom_id res chain seq x y z
N ALA A 1 -13.51 -3.24 7.09
CA ALA A 1 -14.55 -4.29 6.89
C ALA A 1 -14.16 -5.29 5.80
N SER A 2 -13.80 -4.90 4.54
CA SER A 2 -13.52 -5.87 3.46
C SER A 2 -12.29 -6.73 3.71
N MET A 3 -11.19 -6.16 4.19
CA MET A 3 -9.96 -6.92 4.50
C MET A 3 -10.18 -7.91 5.65
N GLN A 4 -10.92 -7.55 6.71
CA GLN A 4 -11.26 -8.47 7.79
C GLN A 4 -12.08 -9.66 7.29
N ASN A 5 -13.03 -9.41 6.39
CA ASN A 5 -13.82 -10.48 5.77
C ASN A 5 -12.95 -11.38 4.90
N GLY A 6 -12.03 -10.80 4.13
CA GLY A 6 -11.04 -11.54 3.34
C GLY A 6 -10.12 -12.40 4.21
N LEU A 7 -9.61 -11.84 5.31
CA LEU A 7 -8.78 -12.57 6.26
C LEU A 7 -9.52 -13.75 6.90
N ALA A 8 -10.79 -13.55 7.26
CA ALA A 8 -11.64 -14.62 7.82
C ALA A 8 -11.92 -15.74 6.80
N ALA A 9 -12.00 -15.40 5.51
CA ALA A 9 -12.24 -16.37 4.44
C ALA A 9 -10.97 -17.11 3.98
N ALA A 10 -9.79 -16.58 4.27
CA ALA A 10 -8.51 -17.11 3.78
C ALA A 10 -8.03 -18.41 4.48
N GLY A 11 -8.79 -18.93 5.47
CA GLY A 11 -8.39 -20.14 6.21
C GLY A 11 -7.26 -19.89 7.22
N ASP A 12 -6.90 -20.89 8.01
CA ASP A 12 -5.91 -20.76 9.11
C ASP A 12 -4.48 -21.15 8.71
N ASP A 13 -4.30 -21.70 7.54
CA ASP A 13 -3.04 -22.19 6.97
C ASP A 13 -2.25 -21.14 6.18
N VAL A 14 -2.68 -19.86 6.26
CA VAL A 14 -2.05 -18.74 5.55
C VAL A 14 -1.13 -17.96 6.48
N ASP A 15 0.17 -17.86 6.14
CA ASP A 15 1.17 -17.13 6.90
C ASP A 15 1.25 -15.64 6.54
N LEU A 16 1.06 -15.33 5.25
CA LEU A 16 1.15 -13.98 4.70
C LEU A 16 -0.15 -13.59 4.00
N VAL A 17 -0.60 -12.37 4.25
CA VAL A 17 -1.78 -11.77 3.61
C VAL A 17 -1.30 -10.66 2.67
N LEU A 18 -1.61 -10.80 1.39
CA LEU A 18 -1.33 -9.80 0.37
C LEU A 18 -2.64 -9.08 0.03
N VAL A 19 -2.67 -7.77 0.26
CA VAL A 19 -3.79 -6.91 -0.09
C VAL A 19 -3.45 -6.10 -1.31
N HIS A 20 -4.30 -6.15 -2.33
CA HIS A 20 -4.06 -5.45 -3.58
C HIS A 20 -5.31 -4.74 -4.09
N ASP A 21 -5.14 -3.49 -4.52
CA ASP A 21 -6.19 -2.71 -5.19
C ASP A 21 -6.53 -3.34 -6.54
N ALA A 22 -7.76 -3.80 -6.75
CA ALA A 22 -8.20 -4.31 -8.05
C ALA A 22 -8.09 -3.27 -9.19
N ALA A 23 -8.08 -1.98 -8.83
CA ALA A 23 -7.88 -0.88 -9.76
C ALA A 23 -6.40 -0.68 -10.20
N ARG A 24 -5.45 -1.46 -9.69
CA ARG A 24 -4.04 -1.49 -10.13
C ARG A 24 -3.78 -2.74 -10.97
N ALA A 25 -4.33 -2.77 -12.18
CA ALA A 25 -4.28 -3.94 -13.05
C ALA A 25 -2.87 -4.29 -13.57
N LEU A 26 -1.91 -3.37 -13.48
CA LEU A 26 -0.55 -3.52 -14.00
C LEU A 26 0.44 -3.88 -12.88
N LEU A 27 0.23 -5.03 -12.26
CA LEU A 27 1.01 -5.50 -11.12
C LEU A 27 2.49 -5.75 -11.49
N PRO A 28 3.47 -5.07 -10.85
CA PRO A 28 4.89 -5.32 -11.09
C PRO A 28 5.33 -6.59 -10.36
N ILE A 29 5.42 -7.71 -11.08
CA ILE A 29 5.63 -9.06 -10.52
C ILE A 29 6.90 -9.13 -9.67
N GLU A 30 8.04 -8.64 -10.17
CA GLU A 30 9.30 -8.73 -9.42
C GLU A 30 9.29 -7.87 -8.14
N ALA A 31 8.72 -6.66 -8.21
CA ALA A 31 8.56 -5.83 -7.01
C ALA A 31 7.58 -6.47 -6.02
N THR A 32 6.53 -7.13 -6.51
CA THR A 32 5.59 -7.89 -5.68
C THR A 32 6.29 -9.04 -4.96
N ARG A 33 7.13 -9.81 -5.63
CA ARG A 33 7.94 -10.87 -5.00
C ARG A 33 8.84 -10.31 -3.91
N ALA A 34 9.56 -9.23 -4.21
CA ALA A 34 10.42 -8.56 -3.23
C ALA A 34 9.62 -8.05 -2.01
N CYS A 35 8.38 -7.58 -2.22
CA CYS A 35 7.49 -7.16 -1.14
C CYS A 35 7.08 -8.35 -0.24
N VAL A 36 6.74 -9.49 -0.82
CA VAL A 36 6.43 -10.73 -0.08
C VAL A 36 7.64 -11.17 0.74
N GLU A 37 8.83 -11.20 0.15
CA GLU A 37 10.07 -11.56 0.86
C GLU A 37 10.41 -10.58 1.98
N ALA A 38 10.22 -9.28 1.77
CA ALA A 38 10.42 -8.27 2.79
C ALA A 38 9.45 -8.48 3.96
N ALA A 39 8.15 -8.67 3.70
CA ALA A 39 7.15 -8.93 4.72
C ALA A 39 7.41 -10.23 5.51
N ALA A 40 7.89 -11.28 4.85
CA ALA A 40 8.28 -12.52 5.50
C ALA A 40 9.40 -12.30 6.53
N ARG A 41 10.36 -11.39 6.24
CA ARG A 41 11.46 -11.06 7.17
C ARG A 41 11.07 -10.05 8.24
N THR A 42 10.30 -9.00 7.90
CA THR A 42 10.04 -7.85 8.78
C THR A 42 8.66 -7.86 9.43
N GLY A 43 7.76 -8.72 8.97
CA GLY A 43 6.37 -8.77 9.43
C GLY A 43 5.38 -8.03 8.54
N ALA A 44 5.78 -6.89 7.96
CA ALA A 44 4.95 -6.13 7.02
C ALA A 44 5.81 -5.37 6.00
N ALA A 45 5.29 -5.23 4.79
CA ALA A 45 5.92 -4.44 3.72
C ALA A 45 4.87 -3.88 2.76
N LEU A 46 5.21 -2.78 2.08
CA LEU A 46 4.39 -2.22 1.02
C LEU A 46 5.24 -1.83 -0.19
N LEU A 47 4.62 -1.83 -1.36
CA LEU A 47 5.19 -1.13 -2.51
C LEU A 47 4.95 0.37 -2.36
N ALA A 48 5.95 1.16 -2.67
CA ALA A 48 5.82 2.62 -2.73
C ALA A 48 6.80 3.22 -3.74
N ILE A 49 6.52 4.44 -4.19
CA ILE A 49 7.44 5.23 -5.02
C ILE A 49 7.76 6.55 -4.31
N PRO A 50 8.98 7.10 -4.43
CA PRO A 50 9.27 8.43 -3.92
C PRO A 50 8.32 9.47 -4.53
N ALA A 51 7.91 10.47 -3.75
CA ALA A 51 7.06 11.55 -4.26
C ALA A 51 7.80 12.33 -5.39
N PRO A 52 7.31 12.30 -6.65
CA PRO A 52 8.01 12.88 -7.78
C PRO A 52 7.90 14.41 -7.81
N ASP A 53 6.78 14.95 -7.36
CA ASP A 53 6.44 16.36 -7.47
C ASP A 53 6.73 17.14 -6.18
N THR A 54 6.75 18.46 -6.30
CA THR A 54 6.81 19.35 -5.14
C THR A 54 5.49 19.33 -4.38
N LEU A 55 5.55 18.98 -3.10
CA LEU A 55 4.38 18.92 -2.23
C LEU A 55 4.09 20.29 -1.61
N LYS A 56 2.83 20.72 -1.65
CA LYS A 56 2.35 21.96 -1.05
C LYS A 56 1.31 21.65 0.05
N ARG A 57 1.46 22.29 1.19
CA ARG A 57 0.39 22.38 2.17
C ARG A 57 -0.50 23.57 1.80
N ALA A 58 -1.81 23.41 1.85
CA ALA A 58 -2.75 24.47 1.54
C ALA A 58 -3.89 24.50 2.56
N GLU A 59 -4.41 25.68 2.82
CA GLU A 59 -5.57 25.93 3.66
C GLU A 59 -6.41 27.03 3.00
N GLY A 60 -7.74 26.86 2.93
CA GLY A 60 -8.64 27.82 2.29
C GLY A 60 -8.31 28.13 0.82
N GLY A 61 -7.70 27.18 0.10
CA GLY A 61 -7.30 27.37 -1.31
C GLY A 61 -5.97 28.11 -1.51
N LEU A 62 -5.28 28.51 -0.42
CA LEU A 62 -4.01 29.22 -0.47
C LEU A 62 -2.87 28.30 -0.01
N VAL A 63 -1.71 28.39 -0.67
CA VAL A 63 -0.51 27.66 -0.26
C VAL A 63 0.04 28.26 1.04
N THR A 64 0.16 27.43 2.07
CA THR A 64 0.70 27.82 3.38
C THR A 64 2.16 27.40 3.57
N ALA A 65 2.59 26.33 2.91
CA ALA A 65 3.99 25.87 2.98
C ALA A 65 4.37 24.98 1.78
N THR A 66 5.68 24.90 1.51
CA THR A 66 6.28 23.82 0.73
C THR A 66 6.73 22.73 1.70
N VAL A 67 6.33 21.49 1.45
CA VAL A 67 6.74 20.34 2.25
C VAL A 67 8.00 19.73 1.63
N ASP A 68 9.02 19.52 2.46
CA ASP A 68 10.19 18.77 1.99
C ASP A 68 9.76 17.34 1.65
N ARG A 69 10.03 16.92 0.42
CA ARG A 69 9.69 15.60 -0.07
C ARG A 69 10.71 14.51 0.26
N ALA A 70 11.84 14.87 0.86
CA ALA A 70 12.83 13.90 1.29
C ALA A 70 12.18 12.91 2.28
N GLY A 71 12.23 11.63 1.96
CA GLY A 71 11.59 10.59 2.76
C GLY A 71 10.06 10.46 2.61
N ILE A 72 9.42 11.25 1.73
CA ILE A 72 8.00 11.09 1.43
C ILE A 72 7.82 10.09 0.29
N TRP A 73 7.01 9.08 0.55
CA TRP A 73 6.69 8.01 -0.39
C TRP A 73 5.20 7.98 -0.68
N LEU A 74 4.84 7.69 -1.91
CA LEU A 74 3.47 7.44 -2.33
C LEU A 74 3.20 5.94 -2.22
N ALA A 75 2.36 5.57 -1.26
CA ALA A 75 2.00 4.19 -1.01
C ALA A 75 1.28 3.58 -2.22
N GLN A 76 1.67 2.38 -2.57
CA GLN A 76 1.01 1.56 -3.57
C GLN A 76 0.54 0.25 -2.92
N THR A 77 -0.09 -0.59 -3.70
CA THR A 77 -0.31 -1.99 -3.38
C THR A 77 0.41 -2.89 -4.41
N PRO A 78 0.79 -4.14 -4.03
CA PRO A 78 0.39 -4.85 -2.83
C PRO A 78 1.01 -4.30 -1.55
N GLN A 79 0.24 -4.47 -0.47
CA GLN A 79 0.69 -4.39 0.91
C GLN A 79 0.67 -5.81 1.47
N VAL A 80 1.76 -6.26 2.03
CA VAL A 80 1.91 -7.65 2.50
C VAL A 80 2.18 -7.64 3.99
N ILE A 81 1.40 -8.40 4.75
CA ILE A 81 1.45 -8.41 6.20
C ILE A 81 1.38 -9.87 6.68
N ARG A 82 2.19 -10.25 7.67
CA ARG A 82 2.02 -11.53 8.33
C ARG A 82 0.65 -11.60 8.99
N ARG A 83 0.02 -12.76 8.88
CA ARG A 83 -1.34 -12.96 9.40
C ARG A 83 -1.46 -12.67 10.89
N ASP A 84 -0.54 -13.18 11.71
CA ASP A 84 -0.53 -12.97 13.16
C ASP A 84 -0.43 -11.47 13.52
N LEU A 85 0.44 -10.75 12.80
CA LEU A 85 0.63 -9.31 12.96
C LEU A 85 -0.62 -8.53 12.56
N LEU A 86 -1.25 -8.90 11.44
CA LEU A 86 -2.47 -8.27 10.96
C LEU A 86 -3.64 -8.46 11.95
N GLN A 87 -3.76 -9.67 12.54
CA GLN A 87 -4.77 -9.93 13.57
C GLN A 87 -4.55 -9.06 14.81
N ARG A 88 -3.30 -8.94 15.29
CA ARG A 88 -2.94 -8.06 16.41
C ARG A 88 -3.24 -6.58 16.08
N ALA A 89 -2.90 -6.13 14.87
CA ALA A 89 -3.15 -4.77 14.40
C ALA A 89 -4.65 -4.45 14.37
N PHE A 90 -5.49 -5.36 13.91
CA PHE A 90 -6.96 -5.21 13.97
C PHE A 90 -7.49 -5.11 15.39
N ALA A 91 -7.03 -5.99 16.28
CA ALA A 91 -7.47 -5.98 17.68
C ALA A 91 -7.08 -4.66 18.36
N HIS A 92 -5.85 -4.18 18.12
CA HIS A 92 -5.37 -2.91 18.66
C HIS A 92 -6.16 -1.70 18.12
N ALA A 93 -6.38 -1.65 16.81
CA ALA A 93 -7.16 -0.59 16.17
C ALA A 93 -8.60 -0.55 16.71
N ALA A 94 -9.23 -1.71 16.92
CA ALA A 94 -10.57 -1.80 17.51
C ALA A 94 -10.59 -1.29 18.96
N ALA A 95 -9.58 -1.62 19.76
CA ALA A 95 -9.47 -1.18 21.15
C ALA A 95 -9.23 0.33 21.31
N THR A 96 -8.52 0.93 20.34
CA THR A 96 -8.16 2.36 20.35
C THR A 96 -9.10 3.25 19.53
N GLY A 97 -10.06 2.66 18.79
CA GLY A 97 -10.94 3.39 17.89
C GLY A 97 -10.22 3.94 16.64
N PHE A 98 -9.04 3.40 16.30
CA PHE A 98 -8.26 3.86 15.16
C PHE A 98 -8.86 3.38 13.83
N THR A 99 -8.91 4.29 12.85
CA THR A 99 -9.28 3.97 11.47
C THR A 99 -8.10 4.32 10.57
N GLY A 100 -7.49 3.29 9.97
CA GLY A 100 -6.38 3.48 9.04
C GLY A 100 -6.82 4.00 7.68
N THR A 101 -5.91 4.65 6.98
CA THR A 101 -6.08 5.11 5.59
C THR A 101 -5.76 4.02 4.57
N ASP A 102 -4.89 3.08 4.96
CA ASP A 102 -4.53 1.87 4.22
C ASP A 102 -4.27 0.71 5.20
N ASP A 103 -3.89 -0.45 4.67
CA ASP A 103 -3.82 -1.67 5.48
C ASP A 103 -2.59 -1.69 6.39
N VAL A 104 -1.44 -1.18 5.94
CA VAL A 104 -0.22 -1.13 6.74
C VAL A 104 -0.27 -0.06 7.84
N SER A 105 -1.11 0.97 7.71
CA SER A 105 -1.30 1.97 8.76
C SER A 105 -1.83 1.40 10.08
N LEU A 106 -2.51 0.25 10.03
CA LEU A 106 -2.90 -0.50 11.21
C LEU A 106 -1.68 -1.10 11.93
N VAL A 107 -0.71 -1.56 11.16
CA VAL A 107 0.56 -2.12 11.68
C VAL A 107 1.41 -1.00 12.27
N GLU A 108 1.50 0.13 11.60
CA GLU A 108 2.18 1.34 12.11
C GLU A 108 1.55 1.82 13.42
N HIS A 109 0.21 1.85 13.49
CA HIS A 109 -0.51 2.23 14.71
C HIS A 109 -0.26 1.26 15.87
N LEU A 110 0.00 -0.01 15.61
CA LEU A 110 0.42 -1.00 16.60
C LEU A 110 1.86 -0.75 17.10
N GLY A 111 2.64 0.11 16.42
CA GLY A 111 4.04 0.39 16.73
C GLY A 111 5.03 -0.61 16.10
N GLU A 112 4.58 -1.41 15.16
CA GLU A 112 5.43 -2.39 14.47
C GLU A 112 5.98 -1.82 13.15
N PRO A 113 7.19 -2.19 12.74
CA PRO A 113 7.81 -1.65 11.53
C PRO A 113 7.15 -2.17 10.26
N VAL A 114 7.09 -1.29 9.25
CA VAL A 114 6.66 -1.62 7.89
C VAL A 114 7.80 -1.33 6.92
N ALA A 115 8.24 -2.33 6.17
CA ALA A 115 9.30 -2.15 5.17
C ALA A 115 8.74 -1.51 3.89
N ILE A 116 9.48 -0.54 3.34
CA ILE A 116 9.20 0.01 2.01
C ILE A 116 10.00 -0.78 0.98
N VAL A 117 9.31 -1.23 -0.06
CA VAL A 117 9.90 -1.85 -1.24
C VAL A 117 9.64 -0.95 -2.44
N PRO A 118 10.65 -0.63 -3.26
CA PRO A 118 10.44 0.19 -4.43
C PRO A 118 9.41 -0.42 -5.38
N GLY A 119 8.33 0.32 -5.61
CA GLY A 119 7.30 0.00 -6.58
C GLY A 119 7.63 0.55 -7.97
N ALA A 120 6.61 0.70 -8.80
CA ALA A 120 6.78 1.21 -10.16
C ALA A 120 5.75 2.31 -10.47
N PRO A 121 6.13 3.38 -11.18
CA PRO A 121 5.15 4.38 -11.66
C PRO A 121 4.07 3.76 -12.56
N THR A 122 4.41 2.68 -13.27
CA THR A 122 3.48 1.91 -14.12
C THR A 122 2.43 1.13 -13.31
N ASN A 123 2.63 0.92 -12.01
CA ASN A 123 1.63 0.33 -11.11
C ASN A 123 0.58 1.39 -10.72
N LEU A 124 0.03 2.06 -11.70
CA LEU A 124 -0.94 3.13 -11.50
C LEU A 124 -2.29 2.58 -11.01
N LYS A 125 -3.01 3.39 -10.24
CA LYS A 125 -4.39 3.11 -9.83
C LYS A 125 -5.33 3.75 -10.84
N ILE A 126 -6.10 2.96 -11.56
CA ILE A 126 -7.12 3.43 -12.49
C ILE A 126 -8.31 3.95 -11.68
N THR A 127 -8.43 5.26 -11.57
CA THR A 127 -9.47 5.94 -10.78
C THR A 127 -10.39 6.81 -11.63
N HIS A 128 -9.89 7.25 -12.77
CA HIS A 128 -10.62 8.10 -13.71
C HIS A 128 -10.63 7.46 -15.11
N PRO A 129 -11.64 7.79 -15.96
CA PRO A 129 -11.69 7.26 -17.33
C PRO A 129 -10.44 7.56 -18.16
N GLU A 130 -9.76 8.68 -17.87
CA GLU A 130 -8.55 9.12 -18.55
C GLU A 130 -7.34 8.23 -18.25
N ASP A 131 -7.38 7.44 -17.16
CA ASP A 131 -6.31 6.51 -16.79
C ASP A 131 -6.30 5.26 -17.70
N LEU A 132 -7.44 4.91 -18.30
CA LEU A 132 -7.58 3.70 -19.11
C LEU A 132 -6.68 3.69 -20.37
N PRO A 133 -6.63 4.77 -21.19
CA PRO A 133 -5.72 4.80 -22.34
C PRO A 133 -4.25 4.70 -21.94
N LEU A 134 -3.87 5.30 -20.81
CA LEU A 134 -2.52 5.20 -20.28
C LEU A 134 -2.21 3.76 -19.85
N ALA A 135 -3.10 3.14 -19.10
CA ALA A 135 -2.95 1.73 -18.68
C ALA A 135 -2.83 0.79 -19.90
N ALA A 136 -3.67 0.99 -20.92
CA ALA A 136 -3.61 0.20 -22.16
C ALA A 136 -2.28 0.36 -22.89
N THR A 137 -1.74 1.59 -22.96
CA THR A 137 -0.44 1.87 -23.56
C THR A 137 0.70 1.18 -22.81
N ILE A 138 0.69 1.26 -21.48
CA ILE A 138 1.69 0.58 -20.64
C ILE A 138 1.60 -0.92 -20.82
N LEU A 139 0.41 -1.50 -20.81
CA LEU A 139 0.21 -2.93 -21.02
C LEU A 139 0.75 -3.40 -22.38
N ALA A 140 0.49 -2.64 -23.44
CA ALA A 140 0.98 -2.97 -24.79
C ALA A 140 2.51 -2.83 -24.93
N SER A 141 3.18 -2.11 -24.05
CA SER A 141 4.64 -1.95 -24.05
C SER A 141 5.38 -2.99 -23.18
N GLN A 142 4.64 -3.80 -22.43
CA GLN A 142 5.25 -4.90 -21.65
C GLN A 142 5.63 -6.05 -22.60
N PRO A 143 6.82 -6.67 -22.40
CA PRO A 143 7.29 -7.78 -23.24
C PRO A 143 6.46 -9.04 -23.08
#